data_d84ab731f84ea850c4289006cab3c37e
#
_entry.id   d84ab731f84ea850c4289006cab3c37e
#
_cell.length_a   1.000
_cell.length_b   1.000
_cell.length_c   1.000
_cell.angle_alpha   90.00
_cell.angle_beta   90.00
_cell.angle_gamma   90.00
#
_symmetry.space_group_name_H-M   'P 1'
#
loop_
_entity.id
_entity.type
_entity.pdbx_description
1 polymer ?
#
loop_
_entity_poly.entity_id
_entity_poly.type
_entity_poly.pdbx_seq_one_letter_code
_entity_poly.pdbx_strand_id
1 'polypeptide(L)'
;MAISSALFLEYLCHNWDNLKQAQQWPNEFAHVHYDWWVEGAHLHSKQWYDWSGEVYRERTHHLDIQDNHIKLNINESGLHLIFTEDETGHGFIGKTPPDTYNEKGIKIETVITLDCATYTSFDKGTDKDGNILWGKIPGPFIFKHT
;
A
#
# COMPACT_ATOMS: atom_id res chain seq x y z
N MET A 1 24.62 3.73 0.39
CA MET A 1 23.93 4.81 1.11
C MET A 1 22.71 4.26 1.82
N ALA A 2 22.43 4.70 3.02
CA ALA A 2 21.27 4.21 3.78
C ALA A 2 19.97 4.74 3.19
N ILE A 3 18.91 3.93 3.25
CA ILE A 3 17.57 4.35 2.85
C ILE A 3 17.08 5.43 3.82
N SER A 4 16.39 6.46 3.30
CA SER A 4 15.89 7.55 4.12
C SER A 4 14.46 7.30 4.59
N SER A 5 14.29 7.01 5.88
CA SER A 5 12.96 6.88 6.49
C SER A 5 12.20 8.21 6.50
N ALA A 6 12.91 9.33 6.68
CA ALA A 6 12.30 10.65 6.65
C ALA A 6 11.70 10.95 5.28
N LEU A 7 12.44 10.66 4.21
CA LEU A 7 11.96 10.85 2.85
C LEU A 7 10.79 9.91 2.53
N PHE A 8 10.87 8.67 2.98
CA PHE A 8 9.79 7.69 2.83
C PHE A 8 8.49 8.21 3.44
N LEU A 9 8.55 8.70 4.67
CA LEU A 9 7.38 9.22 5.36
C LEU A 9 6.89 10.53 4.72
N GLU A 10 7.80 11.38 4.26
CA GLU A 10 7.43 12.61 3.55
C GLU A 10 6.63 12.31 2.29
N TYR A 11 7.03 11.28 1.54
CA TYR A 11 6.30 10.88 0.33
C TYR A 11 4.98 10.18 0.65
N LEU A 12 4.95 9.34 1.68
CA LEU A 12 3.79 8.50 1.99
C LEU A 12 2.66 9.27 2.68
N CYS A 13 2.97 10.15 3.61
CA CYS A 13 1.98 10.78 4.50
C CYS A 13 1.24 11.92 3.82
N HIS A 14 0.26 11.55 3.01
CA HIS A 14 -0.66 12.44 2.30
C HIS A 14 -2.05 11.84 2.30
N ASN A 15 -3.00 12.65 1.86
CA ASN A 15 -4.35 12.20 1.54
C ASN A 15 -4.38 11.87 0.05
N TRP A 16 -4.31 10.59 -0.24
CA TRP A 16 -4.25 10.08 -1.61
C TRP A 16 -5.64 9.73 -2.12
N ASP A 17 -5.90 9.92 -3.41
CA ASP A 17 -7.10 9.40 -4.04
C ASP A 17 -6.81 9.00 -5.49
N ASN A 18 -7.69 8.17 -6.05
CA ASN A 18 -7.55 7.67 -7.42
C ASN A 18 -8.60 8.29 -8.36
N LEU A 19 -8.99 9.53 -8.13
CA LEU A 19 -10.06 10.18 -8.92
C LEU A 19 -9.85 10.06 -10.42
N LYS A 20 -8.65 10.37 -10.92
CA LYS A 20 -8.38 10.30 -12.36
C LYS A 20 -8.58 8.90 -12.91
N GLN A 21 -8.11 7.88 -12.21
CA GLN A 21 -8.27 6.48 -12.60
C GLN A 21 -9.72 6.06 -12.58
N ALA A 22 -10.46 6.44 -11.55
CA ALA A 22 -11.88 6.11 -11.42
C ALA A 22 -12.71 6.79 -12.50
N GLN A 23 -12.37 8.02 -12.90
CA GLN A 23 -13.05 8.71 -14.01
C GLN A 23 -12.75 8.05 -15.36
N GLN A 24 -11.54 7.59 -15.58
CA GLN A 24 -11.12 6.96 -16.83
C GLN A 24 -11.64 5.53 -16.95
N TRP A 25 -11.69 4.80 -15.83
CA TRP A 25 -12.05 3.38 -15.79
C TRP A 25 -13.13 3.11 -14.72
N PRO A 26 -14.34 3.71 -14.86
CA PRO A 26 -15.33 3.67 -13.78
C PRO A 26 -15.92 2.29 -13.50
N ASN A 27 -15.82 1.35 -14.46
CA ASN A 27 -16.31 -0.01 -14.27
C ASN A 27 -15.27 -0.94 -13.64
N GLU A 28 -14.00 -0.54 -13.65
CA GLU A 28 -12.89 -1.34 -13.11
C GLU A 28 -12.41 -0.84 -11.76
N PHE A 29 -12.47 0.48 -11.51
CA PHE A 29 -11.97 1.09 -10.29
C PHE A 29 -13.00 1.99 -9.62
N ALA A 30 -13.32 1.67 -8.38
CA ALA A 30 -14.08 2.58 -7.52
C ALA A 30 -13.23 3.80 -7.18
N HIS A 31 -13.87 4.95 -6.92
CA HIS A 31 -13.18 6.12 -6.39
C HIS A 31 -12.97 5.92 -4.89
N VAL A 32 -11.72 5.73 -4.49
CA VAL A 32 -11.35 5.48 -3.11
C VAL A 32 -10.29 6.47 -2.64
N HIS A 33 -10.27 6.71 -1.34
CA HIS A 33 -9.28 7.55 -0.68
C HIS A 33 -8.39 6.68 0.18
N TYR A 34 -7.12 7.06 0.27
CA TYR A 34 -6.14 6.35 1.06
C TYR A 34 -5.32 7.39 1.83
N ASP A 35 -5.62 7.53 3.10
CA ASP A 35 -4.96 8.52 3.96
C ASP A 35 -3.88 7.85 4.80
N TRP A 36 -2.70 8.44 4.83
CA TRP A 36 -1.59 8.00 5.65
C TRP A 36 -1.12 9.16 6.54
N TRP A 37 -0.90 8.88 7.82
CA TRP A 37 -0.42 9.89 8.76
C TRP A 37 0.38 9.25 9.89
N VAL A 38 1.22 10.06 10.54
CA VAL A 38 1.97 9.65 11.74
C VAL A 38 1.28 10.27 12.95
N GLU A 39 1.05 9.46 13.96
CA GLU A 39 0.52 9.91 15.24
C GLU A 39 1.29 9.23 16.36
N GLY A 40 2.01 10.01 17.16
CA GLY A 40 2.90 9.48 18.18
C GLY A 40 4.03 8.67 17.54
N ALA A 41 4.22 7.43 18.00
CA ALA A 41 5.25 6.52 17.50
C ALA A 41 4.74 5.60 16.38
N HIS A 42 3.51 5.80 15.92
CA HIS A 42 2.86 4.90 14.96
C HIS A 42 2.52 5.58 13.66
N LEU A 43 2.58 4.78 12.58
CA LEU A 43 2.08 5.15 11.27
C LEU A 43 0.69 4.56 11.12
N HIS A 44 -0.25 5.36 10.63
CA HIS A 44 -1.64 4.95 10.44
C HIS A 44 -2.06 5.08 8.99
N SER A 45 -2.98 4.24 8.58
CA SER A 45 -3.62 4.35 7.27
C SER A 45 -5.12 4.12 7.37
N LYS A 46 -5.84 4.75 6.45
CA LYS A 46 -7.29 4.64 6.36
C LYS A 46 -7.70 4.65 4.90
N GLN A 47 -8.53 3.68 4.52
CA GLN A 47 -9.08 3.58 3.17
C GLN A 47 -10.60 3.74 3.25
N TRP A 48 -11.17 4.59 2.39
CA TRP A 48 -12.60 4.84 2.42
C TRP A 48 -13.15 5.17 1.02
N TYR A 49 -14.43 4.86 0.84
CA TYR A 49 -15.13 5.11 -0.42
C TYR A 49 -15.59 6.55 -0.52
N ASP A 50 -15.32 7.20 -1.65
CA ASP A 50 -15.76 8.58 -1.88
C ASP A 50 -17.28 8.70 -1.87
N TRP A 51 -17.98 7.76 -2.52
CA TRP A 51 -19.43 7.83 -2.69
C TRP A 51 -20.22 7.73 -1.38
N SER A 52 -19.70 7.04 -0.38
CA SER A 52 -20.42 6.82 0.90
C SER A 52 -19.71 7.43 2.11
N GLY A 53 -18.43 7.76 1.97
CA GLY A 53 -17.60 8.15 3.10
C GLY A 53 -17.30 6.99 4.06
N GLU A 54 -17.72 5.76 3.72
CA GLU A 54 -17.50 4.60 4.58
C GLU A 54 -16.04 4.18 4.60
N VAL A 55 -15.46 4.09 5.80
CA VAL A 55 -14.12 3.54 6.02
C VAL A 55 -14.22 2.02 5.99
N TYR A 56 -13.58 1.40 5.00
CA TYR A 56 -13.61 -0.06 4.89
C TYR A 56 -12.32 -0.71 5.38
N ARG A 57 -11.27 0.08 5.64
CA ARG A 57 -10.02 -0.44 6.18
C ARG A 57 -9.28 0.65 6.94
N GLU A 58 -8.91 0.36 8.17
CA GLU A 58 -8.10 1.25 9.01
C GLU A 58 -7.04 0.40 9.69
N ARG A 59 -5.78 0.84 9.63
CA ARG A 59 -4.65 0.08 10.14
C ARG A 59 -3.66 0.95 10.87
N THR A 60 -2.99 0.34 11.85
CA THR A 60 -1.81 0.88 12.51
C THR A 60 -0.61 0.07 12.05
N HIS A 61 0.48 0.76 11.74
CA HIS A 61 1.68 0.14 11.22
C HIS A 61 2.88 0.45 12.09
N HIS A 62 3.85 -0.44 12.06
CA HIS A 62 5.14 -0.25 12.72
C HIS A 62 6.26 -0.38 11.70
N LEU A 63 7.20 0.56 11.72
CA LEU A 63 8.34 0.56 10.80
C LEU A 63 9.59 0.04 11.50
N ASP A 64 10.25 -0.94 10.88
CA ASP A 64 11.60 -1.36 11.23
C ASP A 64 12.53 -0.86 10.14
N ILE A 65 13.43 0.05 10.51
CA ILE A 65 14.30 0.72 9.55
C ILE A 65 15.68 0.08 9.60
N GLN A 66 16.10 -0.44 8.45
CA GLN A 66 17.42 -1.02 8.26
C GLN A 66 18.21 -0.15 7.27
N ASP A 67 19.49 -0.48 7.05
CA ASP A 67 20.32 0.34 6.16
C ASP A 67 19.81 0.39 4.72
N ASN A 68 19.31 -0.73 4.19
CA ASN A 68 18.93 -0.84 2.79
C ASN A 68 17.45 -1.10 2.56
N HIS A 69 16.65 -1.19 3.61
CA HIS A 69 15.21 -1.42 3.47
C HIS A 69 14.44 -0.93 4.68
N ILE A 70 13.13 -0.75 4.47
CA ILE A 70 12.19 -0.43 5.53
C ILE A 70 11.15 -1.54 5.56
N LYS A 71 11.02 -2.20 6.70
CA LYS A 71 9.98 -3.20 6.91
C LYS A 71 8.76 -2.54 7.52
N LEU A 72 7.66 -2.53 6.78
CA LEU A 72 6.39 -1.98 7.23
C LEU A 72 5.52 -3.13 7.74
N ASN A 73 5.38 -3.22 9.05
CA ASN A 73 4.55 -4.24 9.70
C ASN A 73 3.10 -3.76 9.76
N ILE A 74 2.17 -4.64 9.43
CA ILE A 74 0.73 -4.32 9.40
C ILE A 74 0.08 -4.83 10.69
N ASN A 75 -0.21 -3.92 11.63
CA ASN A 75 -0.83 -4.25 12.91
C ASN A 75 -0.08 -5.40 13.61
N GLU A 76 -0.84 -6.28 14.26
CA GLU A 76 -0.34 -7.49 14.91
C GLU A 76 -0.57 -8.75 14.03
N SER A 77 -0.83 -8.54 12.74
CA SER A 77 -1.19 -9.63 11.82
C SER A 77 -0.03 -10.56 11.45
N GLY A 78 1.21 -10.11 11.65
CA GLY A 78 2.40 -10.80 11.15
C GLY A 78 2.69 -10.53 9.67
N LEU A 79 1.79 -9.86 8.98
CA LEU A 79 1.99 -9.45 7.59
C LEU A 79 2.84 -8.20 7.52
N HIS A 80 3.70 -8.12 6.52
CA HIS A 80 4.56 -6.96 6.33
C HIS A 80 4.95 -6.78 4.87
N LEU A 81 5.44 -5.58 4.58
CA LEU A 81 6.01 -5.21 3.28
C LEU A 81 7.46 -4.79 3.49
N ILE A 82 8.30 -5.12 2.52
CA ILE A 82 9.69 -4.68 2.50
C ILE A 82 9.81 -3.61 1.42
N PHE A 83 10.17 -2.40 1.82
CA PHE A 83 10.41 -1.27 0.93
C PHE A 83 11.89 -1.10 0.67
N THR A 84 12.23 -0.93 -0.60
CA THR A 84 13.58 -0.58 -1.04
C THR A 84 13.49 0.64 -1.95
N GLU A 85 14.61 1.32 -2.17
CA GLU A 85 14.67 2.39 -3.17
C GLU A 85 14.47 1.79 -4.55
N ASP A 86 13.78 2.52 -5.42
CA ASP A 86 13.62 2.11 -6.81
C ASP A 86 14.89 2.38 -7.62
N GLU A 87 14.90 1.98 -8.89
CA GLU A 87 16.06 2.10 -9.76
C GLU A 87 16.47 3.55 -10.01
N THR A 88 15.53 4.49 -9.89
CA THR A 88 15.81 5.92 -10.12
C THR A 88 16.47 6.58 -8.92
N GLY A 89 16.36 5.99 -7.73
CA GLY A 89 16.75 6.59 -6.47
C GLY A 89 15.82 7.70 -5.98
N HIS A 90 14.71 7.93 -6.70
CA HIS A 90 13.74 8.99 -6.37
C HIS A 90 12.41 8.45 -5.85
N GLY A 91 12.29 7.16 -5.65
CA GLY A 91 11.09 6.52 -5.16
C GLY A 91 11.37 5.24 -4.41
N PHE A 92 10.30 4.56 -4.00
CA PHE A 92 10.37 3.34 -3.22
C PHE A 92 9.44 2.28 -3.82
N ILE A 93 9.83 1.03 -3.67
CA ILE A 93 9.01 -0.14 -4.02
C ILE A 93 8.87 -1.01 -2.79
N GLY A 94 7.63 -1.33 -2.42
CA GLY A 94 7.33 -2.22 -1.30
C GLY A 94 6.64 -3.49 -1.80
N LYS A 95 7.07 -4.63 -1.29
CA LYS A 95 6.50 -5.92 -1.65
C LYS A 95 6.37 -6.81 -0.42
N THR A 96 5.33 -7.64 -0.42
CA THR A 96 5.28 -8.77 0.53
C THR A 96 6.40 -9.75 0.18
N PRO A 97 7.04 -10.37 1.19
CA PRO A 97 8.00 -11.45 0.93
C PRO A 97 7.35 -12.61 0.17
N PRO A 98 8.13 -13.40 -0.58
CA PRO A 98 7.63 -14.65 -1.16
C PRO A 98 7.00 -15.54 -0.09
N ASP A 99 5.98 -16.30 -0.46
CA ASP A 99 5.31 -17.25 0.43
C ASP A 99 4.70 -16.60 1.68
N THR A 100 4.12 -15.40 1.50
CA THR A 100 3.36 -14.73 2.55
C THR A 100 1.91 -15.24 2.52
N TYR A 101 1.45 -15.74 3.67
CA TYR A 101 0.09 -16.27 3.83
C TYR A 101 -0.58 -15.61 5.02
N ASN A 102 -1.89 -15.37 4.91
CA ASN A 102 -2.65 -14.90 6.08
C ASN A 102 -3.07 -16.11 6.96
N GLU A 103 -3.77 -15.82 8.03
CA GLU A 103 -4.22 -16.85 8.99
C GLU A 103 -5.17 -17.90 8.38
N LYS A 104 -5.80 -17.58 7.25
CA LYS A 104 -6.70 -18.49 6.52
C LYS A 104 -5.98 -19.30 5.44
N GLY A 105 -4.65 -19.17 5.33
CA GLY A 105 -3.86 -19.88 4.33
C GLY A 105 -3.94 -19.27 2.95
N ILE A 106 -4.43 -18.05 2.81
CA ILE A 106 -4.51 -17.34 1.54
C ILE A 106 -3.17 -16.67 1.28
N LYS A 107 -2.61 -16.90 0.09
CA LYS A 107 -1.36 -16.28 -0.33
C LYS A 107 -1.60 -14.80 -0.62
N ILE A 108 -0.84 -13.94 0.04
CA ILE A 108 -0.95 -12.49 -0.08
C ILE A 108 0.21 -11.98 -0.92
N GLU A 109 -0.11 -11.26 -1.99
CA GLU A 109 0.88 -10.62 -2.85
C GLU A 109 0.50 -9.14 -2.99
N THR A 110 1.25 -8.27 -2.35
CA THR A 110 1.02 -6.82 -2.40
C THR A 110 2.27 -6.14 -2.94
N VAL A 111 2.07 -5.22 -3.88
CA VAL A 111 3.14 -4.38 -4.43
C VAL A 111 2.70 -2.93 -4.36
N ILE A 112 3.55 -2.11 -3.77
CA ILE A 112 3.33 -0.66 -3.65
C ILE A 112 4.51 0.05 -4.30
N THR A 113 4.22 1.06 -5.11
CA THR A 113 5.24 2.00 -5.57
C THR A 113 4.92 3.39 -5.06
N LEU A 114 5.94 4.14 -4.71
CA LEU A 114 5.78 5.45 -4.08
C LEU A 114 6.87 6.40 -4.57
N ASP A 115 6.44 7.58 -5.02
CA ASP A 115 7.34 8.71 -5.23
C ASP A 115 6.67 9.97 -4.69
N CYS A 116 7.25 11.14 -4.95
CA CYS A 116 6.71 12.40 -4.38
C CYS A 116 5.31 12.76 -4.89
N ALA A 117 4.86 12.18 -5.99
CA ALA A 117 3.60 12.56 -6.65
C ALA A 117 2.62 11.41 -6.84
N THR A 118 3.09 10.17 -6.77
CA THR A 118 2.28 9.00 -7.14
C THR A 118 2.46 7.87 -6.14
N TYR A 119 1.34 7.25 -5.79
CA TYR A 119 1.27 6.06 -4.95
C TYR A 119 0.47 5.01 -5.72
N THR A 120 1.05 3.86 -5.98
CA THR A 120 0.31 2.75 -6.59
C THR A 120 0.22 1.59 -5.62
N SER A 121 -0.89 0.87 -5.66
CA SER A 121 -1.08 -0.30 -4.79
C SER A 121 -1.80 -1.39 -5.54
N PHE A 122 -1.19 -2.56 -5.56
CA PHE A 122 -1.79 -3.78 -6.10
C PHE A 122 -1.77 -4.84 -5.01
N ASP A 123 -2.94 -5.36 -4.68
CA ASP A 123 -3.09 -6.38 -3.64
C ASP A 123 -3.86 -7.56 -4.21
N LYS A 124 -3.28 -8.76 -4.09
CA LYS A 124 -3.83 -9.98 -4.64
C LYS A 124 -3.84 -11.07 -3.59
N GLY A 125 -4.98 -11.75 -3.47
CA GLY A 125 -5.13 -12.91 -2.60
C GLY A 125 -5.49 -14.13 -3.40
N THR A 126 -4.73 -15.23 -3.22
CA THR A 126 -4.92 -16.49 -3.93
C THR A 126 -5.09 -17.63 -2.93
N ASP A 127 -6.11 -18.47 -3.11
CA ASP A 127 -6.32 -19.63 -2.24
C ASP A 127 -5.39 -20.80 -2.64
N LYS A 128 -5.45 -21.86 -1.86
CA LYS A 128 -4.59 -23.04 -2.07
C LYS A 128 -4.85 -23.75 -3.41
N ASP A 129 -6.01 -23.54 -4.00
CA ASP A 129 -6.39 -24.15 -5.28
C ASP A 129 -6.07 -23.27 -6.48
N GLY A 130 -5.43 -22.12 -6.23
CA GLY A 130 -5.04 -21.19 -7.28
C GLY A 130 -6.12 -20.19 -7.68
N ASN A 131 -7.24 -20.15 -6.96
CA ASN A 131 -8.31 -19.20 -7.23
C ASN A 131 -7.96 -17.82 -6.69
N ILE A 132 -8.11 -16.80 -7.53
CA ILE A 132 -7.88 -15.41 -7.12
C ILE A 132 -9.14 -14.92 -6.40
N LEU A 133 -9.01 -14.63 -5.10
CA LEU A 133 -10.12 -14.18 -4.26
C LEU A 133 -10.31 -12.67 -4.34
N TRP A 134 -9.21 -11.92 -4.53
CA TRP A 134 -9.24 -10.48 -4.81
C TRP A 134 -8.02 -10.12 -5.64
N GLY A 135 -8.03 -8.93 -6.25
CA GLY A 135 -6.96 -8.51 -7.13
C GLY A 135 -7.17 -8.93 -8.58
N LYS A 136 -8.42 -9.19 -8.99
CA LYS A 136 -8.76 -9.53 -10.40
C LYS A 136 -8.89 -8.29 -11.28
N ILE A 137 -8.42 -7.16 -10.81
CA ILE A 137 -8.47 -5.90 -11.54
C ILE A 137 -7.36 -5.84 -12.59
N PRO A 138 -7.50 -5.02 -13.64
CA PRO A 138 -6.53 -4.98 -14.74
C PRO A 138 -5.18 -4.36 -14.39
N GLY A 139 -5.01 -3.83 -13.18
CA GLY A 139 -3.74 -3.26 -12.73
C GLY A 139 -3.84 -2.65 -11.36
N PRO A 140 -2.79 -1.97 -10.89
CA PRO A 140 -2.80 -1.38 -9.56
C PRO A 140 -3.74 -0.17 -9.49
N PHE A 141 -4.19 0.13 -8.27
CA PHE A 141 -4.77 1.43 -7.98
C PHE A 141 -3.68 2.50 -8.13
N ILE A 142 -4.00 3.60 -8.77
CA ILE A 142 -3.07 4.71 -8.99
C ILE A 142 -3.61 5.95 -8.28
N PHE A 143 -2.91 6.35 -7.23
CA PHE A 143 -3.31 7.46 -6.38
C PHE A 143 -2.46 8.69 -6.63
N LYS A 144 -3.11 9.84 -6.51
CA LYS A 144 -2.46 11.15 -6.55
C LYS A 144 -2.86 11.96 -5.33
N HIS A 145 -2.09 12.98 -4.98
CA HIS A 145 -2.44 13.92 -3.93
C HIS A 145 -2.32 15.35 -4.44
N THR A 146 -2.93 16.27 -3.74
CA THR A 146 -2.84 17.70 -4.04
C THR A 146 -1.76 18.36 -3.21
#